data_b363d963ea20cdc1ac7f04a09244d6ac
#
_entry.id   b363d963ea20cdc1ac7f04a09244d6ac
#
_cell.length_a   1.000
_cell.length_b   1.000
_cell.length_c   1.000
_cell.angle_alpha   90.00
_cell.angle_beta   90.00
_cell.angle_gamma   90.00
#
_symmetry.space_group_name_H-M   'P 1'
#
loop_
_entity.id
_entity.type
_entity.pdbx_description
1 polymer ?
#
loop_
_entity_poly.entity_id
_entity_poly.type
_entity_poly.pdbx_seq_one_letter_code
_entity_poly.pdbx_strand_id
1 'polypeptide(L)'
;AYFSDISSEIYLIASLLLLTPILIKKIPIPKPNLKESNSFLLSVRNLFETDKNFKNLCLAYLFIGLSNGITSILFILFVENIIGVSPLNFLIIYFGSAFLGLPIIYSLGLKFDKQKVWVFFIILACITFIPVYFLSNGDTYQFMTVCILSGFCLGADLILPASIQANIVSNAQETKNSVLSGKIYSVWSLIQKLSLALSAGICLPAIGYFGFNPSEGQYLLTPLSFAYGIMPIILRLPAIFFASNLKKN
;
A
#
# COMPACT_ATOMS: atom_id res chain seq x y z
N ALA A 1 28.04 9.09 20.68
CA ALA A 1 27.31 7.83 20.51
C ALA A 1 26.32 7.85 19.34
N TYR A 2 25.51 8.93 19.16
CA TYR A 2 24.48 9.00 18.10
C TYR A 2 25.05 9.02 16.67
N PHE A 3 26.20 9.61 16.43
CA PHE A 3 26.84 9.66 15.11
C PHE A 3 27.55 8.35 14.69
N SER A 4 27.92 7.50 15.63
CA SER A 4 28.55 6.20 15.34
C SER A 4 27.54 5.16 14.84
N ASP A 5 26.29 5.21 15.31
CA ASP A 5 25.25 4.27 14.89
C ASP A 5 24.75 4.56 13.48
N ILE A 6 24.60 5.84 13.11
CA ILE A 6 24.18 6.24 11.75
C ILE A 6 25.25 5.84 10.71
N SER A 7 26.54 5.88 11.07
CA SER A 7 27.61 5.48 10.16
C SER A 7 27.58 3.98 9.84
N SER A 8 27.29 3.13 10.82
CA SER A 8 27.22 1.67 10.60
C SER A 8 26.07 1.26 9.68
N GLU A 9 24.90 1.88 9.81
CA GLU A 9 23.76 1.65 8.94
C GLU A 9 24.03 2.11 7.49
N ILE A 10 24.70 3.26 7.31
CA ILE A 10 25.08 3.75 5.98
C ILE A 10 26.07 2.77 5.30
N TYR A 11 27.04 2.26 6.04
CA TYR A 11 28.00 1.29 5.49
C TYR A 11 27.32 -0.04 5.11
N LEU A 12 26.32 -0.49 5.88
CA LEU A 12 25.55 -1.68 5.60
C LEU A 12 24.70 -1.50 4.32
N ILE A 13 24.02 -0.39 4.17
CA ILE A 13 23.24 -0.06 2.96
C ILE A 13 24.19 0.09 1.75
N ALA A 14 25.31 0.76 1.90
CA ALA A 14 26.31 0.92 0.82
C ALA A 14 26.89 -0.43 0.39
N SER A 15 27.19 -1.33 1.32
CA SER A 15 27.67 -2.67 1.01
C SER A 15 26.64 -3.53 0.27
N LEU A 16 25.37 -3.46 0.66
CA LEU A 16 24.26 -4.11 -0.05
C LEU A 16 24.09 -3.55 -1.46
N LEU A 17 24.19 -2.24 -1.64
CA LEU A 17 24.13 -1.60 -2.96
C LEU A 17 25.31 -2.00 -3.86
N LEU A 18 26.51 -2.20 -3.31
CA LEU A 18 27.67 -2.67 -4.06
C LEU A 18 27.57 -4.14 -4.48
N LEU A 19 26.80 -4.96 -3.76
CA LEU A 19 26.55 -6.36 -4.13
C LEU A 19 25.54 -6.51 -5.27
N THR A 20 24.65 -5.52 -5.47
CA THR A 20 23.59 -5.59 -6.50
C THR A 20 24.11 -5.79 -7.93
N PRO A 21 25.17 -5.09 -8.43
CA PRO A 21 25.65 -5.29 -9.78
C PRO A 21 26.26 -6.68 -9.99
N ILE A 22 26.78 -7.32 -8.93
CA ILE A 22 27.33 -8.68 -9.00
C ILE A 22 26.21 -9.71 -9.21
N LEU A 23 25.06 -9.51 -8.53
CA LEU A 23 23.90 -10.36 -8.65
C LEU A 23 23.19 -10.18 -10.00
N ILE A 24 23.12 -8.93 -10.50
CA ILE A 24 22.45 -8.60 -11.77
C ILE A 24 23.20 -9.17 -12.98
N LYS A 25 24.53 -9.30 -12.94
CA LYS A 25 25.32 -9.87 -14.06
C LYS A 25 24.88 -11.28 -14.46
N LYS A 26 24.25 -12.05 -13.57
CA LYS A 26 23.77 -13.41 -13.85
C LYS A 26 22.35 -13.46 -14.43
N ILE A 27 21.63 -12.34 -14.48
CA ILE A 27 20.26 -12.29 -14.97
C ILE A 27 20.31 -12.04 -16.50
N PRO A 28 19.76 -12.95 -17.33
CA PRO A 28 19.67 -12.71 -18.77
C PRO A 28 18.76 -11.50 -19.02
N ILE A 29 19.34 -10.42 -19.54
CA ILE A 29 18.57 -9.22 -19.92
C ILE A 29 17.91 -9.51 -21.27
N PRO A 30 16.57 -9.57 -21.36
CA PRO A 30 15.90 -9.72 -22.64
C PRO A 30 16.22 -8.52 -23.54
N LYS A 31 16.58 -8.80 -24.81
CA LYS A 31 16.87 -7.73 -25.76
C LYS A 31 15.62 -6.86 -25.95
N PRO A 32 15.72 -5.53 -25.80
CA PRO A 32 14.57 -4.67 -25.99
C PRO A 32 14.15 -4.70 -27.45
N ASN A 33 12.89 -5.04 -27.71
CA ASN A 33 12.31 -5.00 -29.04
C ASN A 33 11.81 -3.56 -29.30
N LEU A 34 12.66 -2.72 -29.88
CA LEU A 34 12.44 -1.26 -30.04
C LEU A 34 11.39 -0.87 -31.09
N LYS A 35 10.55 -1.78 -31.57
CA LYS A 35 9.68 -1.58 -32.72
C LYS A 35 8.36 -0.84 -32.47
N GLU A 36 8.03 -0.37 -31.27
CA GLU A 36 6.81 0.43 -31.09
C GLU A 36 7.05 1.69 -30.26
N SER A 37 7.26 2.80 -30.95
CA SER A 37 7.21 4.16 -30.41
C SER A 37 5.76 4.69 -30.36
N ASN A 38 4.85 3.95 -29.76
CA ASN A 38 3.55 4.52 -29.42
C ASN A 38 3.71 5.34 -28.12
N SER A 39 3.11 6.52 -28.06
CA SER A 39 3.10 7.34 -26.86
C SER A 39 2.69 6.47 -25.65
N PHE A 40 3.43 6.59 -24.53
CA PHE A 40 3.15 5.85 -23.29
C PHE A 40 1.67 5.98 -22.88
N LEU A 41 1.11 7.19 -22.96
CA LEU A 41 -0.28 7.48 -22.62
C LEU A 41 -1.27 6.70 -23.50
N LEU A 42 -1.01 6.61 -24.80
CA LEU A 42 -1.84 5.84 -25.73
C LEU A 42 -1.78 4.34 -25.40
N SER A 43 -0.60 3.84 -25.04
CA SER A 43 -0.43 2.45 -24.63
C SER A 43 -1.17 2.11 -23.32
N VAL A 44 -1.16 3.01 -22.33
CA VAL A 44 -1.92 2.88 -21.08
C VAL A 44 -3.43 2.87 -21.35
N ARG A 45 -3.90 3.79 -22.18
CA ARG A 45 -5.31 3.87 -22.58
C ARG A 45 -5.77 2.57 -23.24
N ASN A 46 -5.00 2.09 -24.20
CA ASN A 46 -5.31 0.85 -24.93
C ASN A 46 -5.34 -0.37 -23.97
N LEU A 47 -4.43 -0.43 -22.99
CA LEU A 47 -4.43 -1.49 -21.96
C LEU A 47 -5.72 -1.48 -21.13
N PHE A 48 -6.17 -0.31 -20.69
CA PHE A 48 -7.38 -0.16 -19.90
C PHE A 48 -8.67 -0.42 -20.69
N GLU A 49 -8.66 -0.15 -21.99
CA GLU A 49 -9.80 -0.47 -22.87
C GLU A 49 -9.86 -1.96 -23.21
N THR A 50 -8.71 -2.62 -23.35
CA THR A 50 -8.62 -4.03 -23.76
C THR A 50 -8.80 -4.99 -22.57
N ASP A 51 -8.19 -4.70 -21.42
CA ASP A 51 -8.23 -5.58 -20.25
C ASP A 51 -8.95 -4.92 -19.06
N LYS A 52 -10.25 -5.24 -18.94
CA LYS A 52 -11.09 -4.77 -17.84
C LYS A 52 -10.62 -5.26 -16.47
N ASN A 53 -10.01 -6.45 -16.38
CA ASN A 53 -9.47 -6.97 -15.13
C ASN A 53 -8.26 -6.14 -14.67
N PHE A 54 -7.36 -5.83 -15.58
CA PHE A 54 -6.22 -4.97 -15.27
C PHE A 54 -6.66 -3.57 -14.82
N LYS A 55 -7.63 -2.97 -15.53
CA LYS A 55 -8.21 -1.68 -15.15
C LYS A 55 -8.80 -1.71 -13.73
N ASN A 56 -9.63 -2.71 -13.42
CA ASN A 56 -10.27 -2.83 -12.11
C ASN A 56 -9.23 -3.06 -11.01
N LEU A 57 -8.19 -3.86 -11.27
CA LEU A 57 -7.08 -4.08 -10.35
C LEU A 57 -6.35 -2.77 -10.04
N CYS A 58 -6.02 -2.00 -11.07
CA CYS A 58 -5.35 -0.71 -10.96
C CYS A 58 -6.16 0.31 -10.14
N LEU A 59 -7.46 0.40 -10.40
CA LEU A 59 -8.35 1.31 -9.67
C LEU A 59 -8.52 0.88 -8.21
N ALA A 60 -8.75 -0.41 -7.95
CA ALA A 60 -8.80 -0.93 -6.58
C ALA A 60 -7.50 -0.62 -5.82
N TYR A 61 -6.35 -0.87 -6.44
CA TYR A 61 -5.06 -0.66 -5.81
C TYR A 61 -4.74 0.83 -5.59
N LEU A 62 -5.16 1.71 -6.50
CA LEU A 62 -5.04 3.16 -6.33
C LEU A 62 -5.74 3.63 -5.04
N PHE A 63 -6.98 3.22 -4.84
CA PHE A 63 -7.75 3.60 -3.66
C PHE A 63 -7.19 3.00 -2.37
N ILE A 64 -6.73 1.74 -2.40
CA ILE A 64 -6.05 1.12 -1.26
C ILE A 64 -4.72 1.82 -0.97
N GLY A 65 -3.95 2.14 -2.00
CA GLY A 65 -2.70 2.88 -1.86
C GLY A 65 -2.90 4.28 -1.27
N LEU A 66 -3.97 4.99 -1.66
CA LEU A 66 -4.37 6.26 -1.05
C LEU A 66 -4.72 6.07 0.43
N SER A 67 -5.54 5.07 0.75
CA SER A 67 -5.92 4.74 2.13
C SER A 67 -4.69 4.44 2.99
N ASN A 68 -3.83 3.54 2.55
CA ASN A 68 -2.61 3.15 3.26
C ASN A 68 -1.61 4.31 3.37
N GLY A 69 -1.52 5.16 2.35
CA GLY A 69 -0.67 6.34 2.34
C GLY A 69 -1.09 7.36 3.39
N ILE A 70 -2.39 7.69 3.48
CA ILE A 70 -2.94 8.58 4.51
C ILE A 70 -2.66 8.02 5.91
N THR A 71 -2.97 6.74 6.12
CA THR A 71 -2.73 6.08 7.41
C THR A 71 -1.24 6.13 7.79
N SER A 72 -0.32 5.87 6.85
CA SER A 72 1.11 5.88 7.12
C SER A 72 1.63 7.28 7.49
N ILE A 73 1.14 8.32 6.81
CA ILE A 73 1.56 9.71 7.05
C ILE A 73 1.07 10.19 8.42
N LEU A 74 -0.17 9.85 8.78
CA LEU A 74 -0.79 10.30 10.00
C LEU A 74 -0.49 9.43 11.22
N PHE A 75 0.09 8.26 11.04
CA PHE A 75 0.32 7.28 12.11
C PHE A 75 1.06 7.88 13.31
N ILE A 76 2.20 8.51 13.05
CA ILE A 76 3.03 9.10 14.11
C ILE A 76 2.27 10.21 14.82
N LEU A 77 1.65 11.13 14.04
CA LEU A 77 0.87 12.24 14.59
C LEU A 77 -0.31 11.75 15.43
N PHE A 78 -1.00 10.69 14.99
CA PHE A 78 -2.12 10.12 15.72
C PHE A 78 -1.68 9.49 17.04
N VAL A 79 -0.61 8.69 17.03
CA VAL A 79 -0.14 8.01 18.24
C VAL A 79 0.38 9.00 19.28
N GLU A 80 1.14 10.01 18.87
CA GLU A 80 1.71 11.01 19.78
C GLU A 80 0.65 11.95 20.34
N ASN A 81 -0.28 12.44 19.53
CA ASN A 81 -1.22 13.48 19.94
C ASN A 81 -2.58 12.93 20.46
N ILE A 82 -3.02 11.78 19.99
CA ILE A 82 -4.31 11.20 20.41
C ILE A 82 -4.09 10.14 21.51
N ILE A 83 -3.22 9.17 21.27
CA ILE A 83 -2.99 8.09 22.24
C ILE A 83 -2.04 8.54 23.36
N GLY A 84 -1.11 9.49 23.05
CA GLY A 84 -0.21 10.09 24.04
C GLY A 84 1.00 9.23 24.40
N VAL A 85 1.45 8.36 23.48
CA VAL A 85 2.56 7.42 23.72
C VAL A 85 3.56 7.42 22.56
N SER A 86 4.75 6.84 22.78
CA SER A 86 5.76 6.70 21.74
C SER A 86 5.28 5.77 20.61
N PRO A 87 5.38 6.19 19.33
CA PRO A 87 4.87 5.42 18.19
C PRO A 87 5.71 4.18 17.85
N LEU A 88 6.97 4.09 18.31
CA LEU A 88 7.92 3.06 17.89
C LEU A 88 7.41 1.64 18.15
N ASN A 89 6.88 1.37 19.35
CA ASN A 89 6.38 0.05 19.73
C ASN A 89 5.19 -0.37 18.84
N PHE A 90 4.32 0.55 18.52
CA PHE A 90 3.17 0.30 17.65
C PHE A 90 3.58 0.06 16.19
N LEU A 91 4.61 0.74 15.69
CA LEU A 91 5.20 0.47 14.38
C LEU A 91 5.77 -0.95 14.31
N ILE A 92 6.50 -1.38 15.34
CA ILE A 92 7.06 -2.74 15.42
C ILE A 92 5.92 -3.77 15.42
N ILE A 93 4.87 -3.57 16.21
CA ILE A 93 3.71 -4.45 16.26
C ILE A 93 2.99 -4.49 14.91
N TYR A 94 2.76 -3.34 14.29
CA TYR A 94 2.08 -3.21 13.00
C TYR A 94 2.83 -3.93 11.87
N PHE A 95 4.11 -3.64 11.68
CA PHE A 95 4.91 -4.31 10.66
C PHE A 95 5.21 -5.77 11.01
N GLY A 96 5.40 -6.09 12.30
CA GLY A 96 5.57 -7.46 12.78
C GLY A 96 4.35 -8.32 12.46
N SER A 97 3.14 -7.81 12.71
CA SER A 97 1.89 -8.52 12.38
C SER A 97 1.68 -8.64 10.86
N ALA A 98 2.06 -7.62 10.09
CA ALA A 98 2.06 -7.71 8.63
C ALA A 98 2.96 -8.84 8.15
N PHE A 99 4.19 -8.90 8.64
CA PHE A 99 5.16 -9.93 8.27
C PHE A 99 4.71 -11.34 8.66
N LEU A 100 4.23 -11.51 9.89
CA LEU A 100 3.69 -12.79 10.37
C LEU A 100 2.41 -13.22 9.62
N GLY A 101 1.65 -12.25 9.10
CA GLY A 101 0.47 -12.49 8.28
C GLY A 101 0.78 -13.05 6.88
N LEU A 102 1.95 -12.74 6.30
CA LEU A 102 2.30 -13.11 4.93
C LEU A 102 2.14 -14.61 4.63
N PRO A 103 2.67 -15.56 5.42
CA PRO A 103 2.53 -17.00 5.14
C PRO A 103 1.07 -17.47 5.25
N ILE A 104 0.30 -16.90 6.17
CA ILE A 104 -1.12 -17.23 6.35
C ILE A 104 -1.92 -16.76 5.14
N ILE A 105 -1.74 -15.51 4.74
CA ILE A 105 -2.41 -14.89 3.59
C ILE A 105 -2.04 -15.60 2.30
N TYR A 106 -0.77 -15.95 2.12
CA TYR A 106 -0.31 -16.75 0.98
C TYR A 106 -1.02 -18.11 0.91
N SER A 107 -1.10 -18.82 2.03
CA SER A 107 -1.79 -20.11 2.14
C SER A 107 -3.29 -20.00 1.84
N LEU A 108 -3.93 -18.92 2.30
CA LEU A 108 -5.33 -18.62 1.99
C LEU A 108 -5.51 -18.34 0.48
N GLY A 109 -4.59 -17.59 -0.12
CA GLY A 109 -4.60 -17.29 -1.56
C GLY A 109 -4.35 -18.51 -2.47
N LEU A 110 -3.75 -19.59 -1.93
CA LEU A 110 -3.62 -20.87 -2.63
C LEU A 110 -4.90 -21.72 -2.53
N LYS A 111 -5.59 -21.69 -1.36
CA LYS A 111 -6.79 -22.49 -1.11
C LYS A 111 -8.06 -21.88 -1.67
N PHE A 112 -8.14 -20.57 -1.63
CA PHE A 112 -9.32 -19.82 -2.04
C PHE A 112 -8.99 -18.89 -3.20
N ASP A 113 -10.03 -18.34 -3.82
CA ASP A 113 -9.92 -17.34 -4.85
C ASP A 113 -9.23 -16.07 -4.30
N LYS A 114 -8.06 -15.72 -4.84
CA LYS A 114 -7.24 -14.59 -4.39
C LYS A 114 -8.02 -13.27 -4.31
N GLN A 115 -8.94 -13.06 -5.25
CA GLN A 115 -9.82 -11.91 -5.29
C GLN A 115 -10.75 -11.85 -4.07
N LYS A 116 -11.41 -12.97 -3.75
CA LYS A 116 -12.33 -13.04 -2.60
C LYS A 116 -11.59 -12.86 -1.28
N VAL A 117 -10.40 -13.46 -1.16
CA VAL A 117 -9.53 -13.29 0.01
C VAL A 117 -9.12 -11.82 0.14
N TRP A 118 -8.76 -11.16 -0.95
CA TRP A 118 -8.39 -9.74 -0.91
C TRP A 118 -9.56 -8.85 -0.49
N VAL A 119 -10.73 -9.02 -1.08
CA VAL A 119 -11.96 -8.28 -0.70
C VAL A 119 -12.29 -8.50 0.78
N PHE A 120 -12.16 -9.73 1.28
CA PHE A 120 -12.35 -10.01 2.71
C PHE A 120 -11.39 -9.17 3.58
N PHE A 121 -10.10 -9.10 3.26
CA PHE A 121 -9.14 -8.30 4.01
C PHE A 121 -9.38 -6.78 3.89
N ILE A 122 -9.86 -6.30 2.74
CA ILE A 122 -10.26 -4.89 2.59
C ILE A 122 -11.43 -4.56 3.53
N ILE A 123 -12.44 -5.44 3.60
CA ILE A 123 -13.58 -5.28 4.50
C ILE A 123 -13.12 -5.36 5.97
N LEU A 124 -12.28 -6.32 6.30
CA LEU A 124 -11.72 -6.47 7.65
C LEU A 124 -10.96 -5.21 8.07
N ALA A 125 -10.18 -4.61 7.18
CA ALA A 125 -9.51 -3.35 7.44
C ALA A 125 -10.50 -2.21 7.70
N CYS A 126 -11.59 -2.10 6.93
CA CYS A 126 -12.63 -1.10 7.20
C CYS A 126 -13.22 -1.27 8.60
N ILE A 127 -13.55 -2.51 9.00
CA ILE A 127 -14.09 -2.80 10.34
C ILE A 127 -13.06 -2.45 11.42
N THR A 128 -11.78 -2.75 11.21
CA THR A 128 -10.69 -2.47 12.15
C THR A 128 -10.49 -0.98 12.38
N PHE A 129 -10.74 -0.13 11.37
CA PHE A 129 -10.58 1.32 11.49
C PHE A 129 -11.79 2.03 12.11
N ILE A 130 -12.98 1.41 12.19
CA ILE A 130 -14.17 2.04 12.79
C ILE A 130 -13.93 2.53 14.23
N PRO A 131 -13.40 1.71 15.16
CA PRO A 131 -13.19 2.13 16.54
C PRO A 131 -12.13 3.22 16.70
N VAL A 132 -11.23 3.38 15.71
CA VAL A 132 -10.10 4.34 15.80
C VAL A 132 -10.58 5.78 16.01
N TYR A 133 -11.71 6.14 15.40
CA TYR A 133 -12.28 7.49 15.55
C TYR A 133 -12.66 7.84 17.00
N PHE A 134 -12.97 6.84 17.80
CA PHE A 134 -13.43 6.99 19.19
C PHE A 134 -12.30 6.85 20.21
N LEU A 135 -11.08 6.55 19.77
CA LEU A 135 -9.95 6.42 20.67
C LEU A 135 -9.49 7.77 21.20
N SER A 136 -9.04 7.74 22.45
CA SER A 136 -8.57 8.89 23.22
C SER A 136 -7.28 8.58 23.96
N ASN A 137 -6.77 9.56 24.70
CA ASN A 137 -5.53 9.42 25.46
C ASN A 137 -5.64 8.27 26.47
N GLY A 138 -4.68 7.35 26.43
CA GLY A 138 -4.60 6.18 27.30
C GLY A 138 -5.20 4.90 26.71
N ASP A 139 -5.88 4.93 25.56
CA ASP A 139 -6.47 3.75 24.88
C ASP A 139 -5.42 2.87 24.17
N THR A 140 -4.31 2.63 24.85
CA THR A 140 -3.12 1.92 24.35
C THR A 140 -3.43 0.50 23.88
N TYR A 141 -4.21 -0.27 24.69
CA TYR A 141 -4.53 -1.66 24.34
C TYR A 141 -5.49 -1.78 23.17
N GLN A 142 -6.48 -0.89 23.10
CA GLN A 142 -7.42 -0.86 21.98
C GLN A 142 -6.67 -0.54 20.68
N PHE A 143 -5.77 0.47 20.72
CA PHE A 143 -4.96 0.82 19.57
C PHE A 143 -3.97 -0.28 19.18
N MET A 144 -3.41 -1.00 20.14
CA MET A 144 -2.54 -2.17 19.87
C MET A 144 -3.31 -3.25 19.07
N THR A 145 -4.56 -3.52 19.43
CA THR A 145 -5.42 -4.45 18.69
C THR A 145 -5.66 -3.98 17.26
N VAL A 146 -5.90 -2.68 17.07
CA VAL A 146 -6.01 -2.08 15.74
C VAL A 146 -4.72 -2.26 14.93
N CYS A 147 -3.55 -2.03 15.53
CA CYS A 147 -2.26 -2.23 14.86
C CYS A 147 -2.03 -3.67 14.41
N ILE A 148 -2.38 -4.67 15.24
CA ILE A 148 -2.26 -6.08 14.89
C ILE A 148 -3.16 -6.42 13.70
N LEU A 149 -4.44 -6.09 13.77
CA LEU A 149 -5.42 -6.43 12.73
C LEU A 149 -5.15 -5.67 11.43
N SER A 150 -4.85 -4.38 11.51
CA SER A 150 -4.52 -3.57 10.33
C SER A 150 -3.20 -3.97 9.69
N GLY A 151 -2.22 -4.42 10.49
CA GLY A 151 -0.98 -4.99 9.98
C GLY A 151 -1.22 -6.28 9.17
N PHE A 152 -2.06 -7.19 9.64
CA PHE A 152 -2.49 -8.34 8.84
C PHE A 152 -3.13 -7.92 7.53
N CYS A 153 -4.01 -6.91 7.55
CA CYS A 153 -4.64 -6.39 6.33
C CYS A 153 -3.61 -5.78 5.37
N LEU A 154 -2.59 -5.08 5.90
CA LEU A 154 -1.48 -4.57 5.08
C LEU A 154 -0.74 -5.72 4.36
N GLY A 155 -0.46 -6.82 5.05
CA GLY A 155 0.16 -8.00 4.44
C GLY A 155 -0.66 -8.53 3.25
N ALA A 156 -1.99 -8.54 3.36
CA ALA A 156 -2.88 -8.92 2.28
C ALA A 156 -2.83 -7.93 1.09
N ASP A 157 -2.82 -6.63 1.38
CA ASP A 157 -2.72 -5.57 0.37
C ASP A 157 -1.37 -5.60 -0.40
N LEU A 158 -0.32 -6.17 0.19
CA LEU A 158 0.98 -6.35 -0.47
C LEU A 158 1.02 -7.59 -1.38
N ILE A 159 0.53 -8.74 -0.90
CA ILE A 159 0.69 -10.02 -1.61
C ILE A 159 -0.39 -10.25 -2.66
N LEU A 160 -1.66 -10.05 -2.30
CA LEU A 160 -2.77 -10.51 -3.14
C LEU A 160 -2.88 -9.74 -4.46
N PRO A 161 -2.84 -8.38 -4.48
CA PRO A 161 -2.89 -7.66 -5.74
C PRO A 161 -1.67 -7.93 -6.63
N ALA A 162 -0.48 -8.06 -6.04
CA ALA A 162 0.73 -8.42 -6.79
C ALA A 162 0.61 -9.81 -7.42
N SER A 163 0.02 -10.78 -6.71
CA SER A 163 -0.24 -12.12 -7.22
C SER A 163 -1.31 -12.15 -8.32
N ILE A 164 -2.36 -11.31 -8.21
CA ILE A 164 -3.38 -11.16 -9.26
C ILE A 164 -2.75 -10.50 -10.50
N GLN A 165 -1.92 -9.47 -10.32
CA GLN A 165 -1.18 -8.84 -11.40
C GLN A 165 -0.28 -9.84 -12.14
N ALA A 166 0.46 -10.69 -11.40
CA ALA A 166 1.31 -11.71 -11.99
C ALA A 166 0.52 -12.69 -12.88
N ASN A 167 -0.70 -13.07 -12.48
CA ASN A 167 -1.57 -13.89 -13.32
C ASN A 167 -1.98 -13.16 -14.61
N ILE A 168 -2.32 -11.86 -14.55
CA ILE A 168 -2.66 -11.06 -15.73
C ILE A 168 -1.45 -10.99 -16.68
N VAL A 169 -0.25 -10.80 -16.15
CA VAL A 169 0.99 -10.80 -16.95
C VAL A 169 1.25 -12.16 -17.59
N SER A 170 1.06 -13.27 -16.86
CA SER A 170 1.24 -14.61 -17.39
C SER A 170 0.32 -14.88 -18.59
N ASN A 171 -0.97 -14.54 -18.45
CA ASN A 171 -1.95 -14.69 -19.54
C ASN A 171 -1.58 -13.81 -20.76
N ALA A 172 -1.05 -12.60 -20.54
CA ALA A 172 -0.55 -11.75 -21.62
C ALA A 172 0.69 -12.32 -22.32
N GLN A 173 1.55 -13.05 -21.61
CA GLN A 173 2.73 -13.73 -22.19
C GLN A 173 2.35 -14.93 -23.05
N GLU A 174 1.35 -15.69 -22.67
CA GLU A 174 0.84 -16.83 -23.48
C GLU A 174 0.36 -16.36 -24.86
N THR A 175 -0.11 -15.13 -25.00
CA THR A 175 -0.47 -14.50 -26.28
C THR A 175 0.74 -14.01 -27.09
N LYS A 176 1.99 -14.38 -26.72
CA LYS A 176 3.28 -14.01 -27.35
C LYS A 176 3.60 -12.52 -27.37
N ASN A 177 3.04 -11.74 -26.45
CA ASN A 177 3.25 -10.29 -26.42
C ASN A 177 4.12 -9.86 -25.21
N SER A 178 5.42 -10.14 -25.25
CA SER A 178 6.38 -9.79 -24.19
C SER A 178 6.47 -8.28 -23.88
N VAL A 179 6.19 -7.43 -24.88
CA VAL A 179 6.15 -5.96 -24.73
C VAL A 179 4.99 -5.54 -23.82
N LEU A 180 3.89 -6.29 -23.83
CA LEU A 180 2.72 -6.01 -23.01
C LEU A 180 3.02 -6.19 -21.50
N SER A 181 3.80 -7.20 -21.14
CA SER A 181 4.18 -7.46 -19.75
C SER A 181 4.95 -6.28 -19.14
N GLY A 182 5.91 -5.72 -19.87
CA GLY A 182 6.66 -4.54 -19.42
C GLY A 182 5.77 -3.32 -19.21
N LYS A 183 4.78 -3.10 -20.10
CA LYS A 183 3.80 -2.00 -19.97
C LYS A 183 2.93 -2.18 -18.73
N ILE A 184 2.45 -3.40 -18.45
CA ILE A 184 1.65 -3.71 -17.25
C ILE A 184 2.43 -3.40 -15.97
N TYR A 185 3.68 -3.83 -15.85
CA TYR A 185 4.53 -3.54 -14.69
C TYR A 185 4.83 -2.03 -14.54
N SER A 186 5.05 -1.32 -15.65
CA SER A 186 5.29 0.13 -15.62
C SER A 186 4.07 0.91 -15.11
N VAL A 187 2.88 0.57 -15.59
CA VAL A 187 1.62 1.19 -15.13
C VAL A 187 1.37 0.88 -13.65
N TRP A 188 1.61 -0.37 -13.24
CA TRP A 188 1.48 -0.78 -11.84
C TRP A 188 2.39 0.03 -10.91
N SER A 189 3.67 0.13 -11.25
CA SER A 189 4.65 0.92 -10.49
C SER A 189 4.29 2.41 -10.45
N LEU A 190 3.75 2.95 -11.54
CA LEU A 190 3.25 4.33 -11.57
C LEU A 190 2.10 4.53 -10.58
N ILE A 191 1.13 3.63 -10.55
CA ILE A 191 -0.02 3.71 -9.64
C ILE A 191 0.41 3.65 -8.19
N GLN A 192 1.36 2.76 -7.84
CA GLN A 192 1.91 2.68 -6.49
C GLN A 192 2.52 4.01 -6.03
N LYS A 193 3.36 4.62 -6.87
CA LYS A 193 4.01 5.90 -6.56
C LYS A 193 3.02 7.06 -6.55
N LEU A 194 2.07 7.06 -7.49
CA LEU A 194 1.06 8.10 -7.61
C LEU A 194 0.12 8.10 -6.39
N SER A 195 -0.32 6.94 -5.92
CA SER A 195 -1.17 6.84 -4.74
C SER A 195 -0.47 7.40 -3.49
N LEU A 196 0.80 7.09 -3.30
CA LEU A 196 1.58 7.63 -2.17
C LEU A 196 1.79 9.14 -2.27
N ALA A 197 2.14 9.64 -3.46
CA ALA A 197 2.33 11.07 -3.70
C ALA A 197 1.04 11.88 -3.49
N LEU A 198 -0.10 11.37 -4.00
CA LEU A 198 -1.40 11.98 -3.80
C LEU A 198 -1.83 11.96 -2.33
N SER A 199 -1.55 10.88 -1.60
CA SER A 199 -1.83 10.81 -0.16
C SER A 199 -1.09 11.91 0.60
N ALA A 200 0.20 12.10 0.32
CA ALA A 200 0.99 13.14 0.96
C ALA A 200 0.53 14.55 0.56
N GLY A 201 0.30 14.77 -0.74
CA GLY A 201 -0.08 16.07 -1.29
C GLY A 201 -1.47 16.54 -0.87
N ILE A 202 -2.39 15.64 -0.54
CA ILE A 202 -3.75 15.97 -0.13
C ILE A 202 -3.88 15.98 1.40
N CYS A 203 -3.32 14.97 2.06
CA CYS A 203 -3.56 14.72 3.48
C CYS A 203 -3.01 15.84 4.38
N LEU A 204 -1.75 16.22 4.20
CA LEU A 204 -1.11 17.22 5.07
C LEU A 204 -1.73 18.62 4.93
N PRO A 205 -1.95 19.18 3.71
CA PRO A 205 -2.66 20.43 3.57
C PRO A 205 -4.10 20.40 4.09
N ALA A 206 -4.81 19.29 3.89
CA ALA A 206 -6.18 19.15 4.36
C ALA A 206 -6.26 19.22 5.88
N ILE A 207 -5.39 18.52 6.61
CA ILE A 207 -5.39 18.55 8.07
C ILE A 207 -5.04 19.94 8.59
N GLY A 208 -4.05 20.62 7.98
CA GLY A 208 -3.68 21.99 8.32
C GLY A 208 -4.86 22.97 8.10
N TYR A 209 -5.59 22.81 6.99
CA TYR A 209 -6.78 23.63 6.71
C TYR A 209 -7.91 23.42 7.73
N PHE A 210 -8.08 22.21 8.23
CA PHE A 210 -9.06 21.89 9.27
C PHE A 210 -8.62 22.23 10.71
N GLY A 211 -7.51 22.97 10.86
CA GLY A 211 -7.09 23.54 12.15
C GLY A 211 -6.18 22.64 12.98
N PHE A 212 -5.56 21.63 12.40
CA PHE A 212 -4.49 20.91 13.06
C PHE A 212 -3.17 21.68 12.89
N ASN A 213 -2.72 22.36 13.95
CA ASN A 213 -1.45 23.08 13.97
C ASN A 213 -0.56 22.56 15.11
N PRO A 214 0.46 21.73 14.80
CA PRO A 214 1.32 21.14 15.81
C PRO A 214 2.11 22.16 16.64
N SER A 215 2.33 23.38 16.10
CA SER A 215 3.16 24.41 16.73
C SER A 215 2.42 25.26 17.78
N GLU A 216 1.08 25.28 17.80
CA GLU A 216 0.30 26.17 18.68
C GLU A 216 -0.28 25.47 19.91
N GLY A 217 -0.07 24.16 20.07
CA GLY A 217 -0.56 23.41 21.24
C GLY A 217 -2.10 23.36 21.39
N GLN A 218 -2.86 23.99 20.49
CA GLN A 218 -4.30 23.92 20.39
C GLN A 218 -4.67 22.92 19.30
N TYR A 219 -4.83 21.69 19.70
CA TYR A 219 -5.22 20.63 18.78
C TYR A 219 -6.73 20.50 18.74
N LEU A 220 -7.34 20.85 17.63
CA LEU A 220 -8.60 20.21 17.28
C LEU A 220 -8.27 18.75 16.95
N LEU A 221 -8.34 17.86 17.94
CA LEU A 221 -8.01 16.44 17.80
C LEU A 221 -8.99 15.72 16.86
N THR A 222 -10.21 16.26 16.74
CA THR A 222 -11.28 15.74 15.88
C THR A 222 -10.92 15.61 14.40
N PRO A 223 -10.25 16.60 13.73
CA PRO A 223 -9.82 16.44 12.35
C PRO A 223 -8.79 15.33 12.17
N LEU A 224 -7.86 15.16 13.11
CA LEU A 224 -6.84 14.12 13.05
C LEU A 224 -7.47 12.72 13.23
N SER A 225 -8.37 12.56 14.21
CA SER A 225 -9.10 11.30 14.42
C SER A 225 -9.99 10.96 13.22
N PHE A 226 -10.63 11.95 12.59
CA PHE A 226 -11.42 11.75 11.38
C PHE A 226 -10.52 11.32 10.20
N ALA A 227 -9.42 12.04 9.97
CA ALA A 227 -8.52 11.77 8.86
C ALA A 227 -7.80 10.42 9.00
N TYR A 228 -7.45 10.02 10.23
CA TYR A 228 -6.77 8.74 10.48
C TYR A 228 -7.76 7.56 10.56
N GLY A 229 -8.95 7.74 11.15
CA GLY A 229 -9.93 6.67 11.38
C GLY A 229 -10.93 6.50 10.22
N ILE A 230 -11.55 7.58 9.76
CA ILE A 230 -12.69 7.52 8.81
C ILE A 230 -12.25 7.63 7.35
N MET A 231 -11.30 8.51 7.02
CA MET A 231 -10.84 8.69 5.63
C MET A 231 -10.35 7.39 4.97
N PRO A 232 -9.54 6.53 5.64
CA PRO A 232 -9.13 5.26 5.08
C PRO A 232 -10.32 4.35 4.73
N ILE A 233 -11.38 4.36 5.54
CA ILE A 233 -12.60 3.58 5.29
C ILE A 233 -13.28 4.08 4.01
N ILE A 234 -13.50 5.40 3.90
CA ILE A 234 -14.14 6.02 2.73
C ILE A 234 -13.40 5.65 1.44
N LEU A 235 -12.06 5.68 1.47
CA LEU A 235 -11.24 5.34 0.31
C LEU A 235 -11.27 3.84 -0.01
N ARG A 236 -11.46 2.97 0.97
CA ARG A 236 -11.57 1.52 0.74
C ARG A 236 -12.91 1.07 0.15
N LEU A 237 -13.98 1.86 0.29
CA LEU A 237 -15.29 1.51 -0.30
C LEU A 237 -15.25 1.36 -1.84
N PRO A 238 -14.72 2.33 -2.61
CA PRO A 238 -14.53 2.14 -4.05
C PRO A 238 -13.60 0.97 -4.38
N ALA A 239 -12.57 0.74 -3.55
CA ALA A 239 -11.65 -0.38 -3.75
C ALA A 239 -12.38 -1.73 -3.66
N ILE A 240 -13.29 -1.91 -2.71
CA ILE A 240 -14.14 -3.11 -2.60
C ILE A 240 -14.93 -3.32 -3.89
N PHE A 241 -15.56 -2.27 -4.42
CA PHE A 241 -16.32 -2.35 -5.66
C PHE A 241 -15.47 -2.80 -6.85
N PHE A 242 -14.30 -2.18 -7.06
CA PHE A 242 -13.43 -2.55 -8.17
C PHE A 242 -12.78 -3.94 -7.96
N ALA A 243 -12.38 -4.27 -6.74
CA ALA A 243 -11.81 -5.58 -6.43
C ALA A 243 -12.84 -6.71 -6.60
N SER A 244 -14.10 -6.49 -6.23
CA SER A 244 -15.17 -7.49 -6.40
C SER A 244 -15.55 -7.73 -7.87
N ASN A 245 -15.30 -6.77 -8.74
CA ASN A 245 -15.55 -6.87 -10.19
C ASN A 245 -14.40 -7.51 -10.99
N LEU A 246 -13.33 -7.95 -10.33
CA LEU A 246 -12.30 -8.74 -10.98
C LEU A 246 -12.89 -10.10 -11.39
N LYS A 247 -12.68 -10.49 -12.63
CA LYS A 247 -13.13 -11.82 -13.09
C LYS A 247 -12.10 -12.88 -12.69
N LYS A 248 -12.59 -14.06 -12.35
CA LYS A 248 -11.78 -15.24 -12.09
C LYS A 248 -11.00 -15.61 -13.38
N ASN A 249 -9.69 -15.59 -13.30
CA ASN A 249 -8.83 -16.19 -14.32
C ASN A 249 -8.44 -17.59 -13.90
#